data_f1dec9ca0d655037a3c47054bda52ce7
#
_entry.id   f1dec9ca0d655037a3c47054bda52ce7
#
_cell.length_a   1.000
_cell.length_b   1.000
_cell.length_c   1.000
_cell.angle_alpha   90.00
_cell.angle_beta   90.00
_cell.angle_gamma   90.00
#
_symmetry.space_group_name_H-M   'P 1'
#
loop_
_entity.id
_entity.type
_entity.pdbx_description
1 polymer ?
#
loop_
_entity_poly.entity_id
_entity_poly.type
_entity_poly.pdbx_seq_one_letter_code
_entity_poly.pdbx_strand_id
1 'polypeptide(L)'
;PSLAGTESASESTSTQTTLLSETVSTTETTTTVANADALVGDTGLTTSEWLEKAQGLYETAAKTMFQYCCTSQMFQYDFSDSNQPNYYHITDYDTIADATEPYYEVFSRKSHSGDFDSLLLEADGKLYGLAGDRGSDITYQGATVTALESATEDTLTFTVALTYTGTDGEDTTTKNDSFSLYLEDGVWKVDTFTLPY
;
A
#
# COMPACT_ATOMS: atom_id res chain seq x y z
N PRO A 1 75.98 7.81 -15.95
CA PRO A 1 76.63 7.47 -14.72
C PRO A 1 75.66 7.67 -13.57
N SER A 2 75.11 6.66 -13.06
CA SER A 2 75.60 5.86 -11.92
C SER A 2 75.51 6.54 -10.57
N LEU A 3 74.88 5.88 -9.67
CA LEU A 3 75.04 5.50 -8.27
C LEU A 3 73.86 6.01 -7.42
N ALA A 4 72.99 5.16 -6.85
CA ALA A 4 73.14 4.24 -5.71
C ALA A 4 73.29 4.95 -4.34
N GLY A 5 72.44 4.58 -3.42
CA GLY A 5 72.64 4.77 -1.99
C GLY A 5 71.37 4.92 -1.18
N THR A 6 70.93 3.84 -0.64
CA THR A 6 70.87 3.35 0.77
C THR A 6 69.81 3.93 1.69
N GLU A 7 69.04 2.97 2.20
CA GLU A 7 68.24 2.83 3.43
C GLU A 7 68.40 3.84 4.55
N SER A 8 67.29 4.22 5.19
CA SER A 8 67.22 4.16 6.64
C SER A 8 65.75 4.07 7.10
N ALA A 9 65.47 3.07 7.89
CA ALA A 9 64.23 2.85 8.62
C ALA A 9 64.06 3.87 9.75
N SER A 10 62.81 4.33 9.95
CA SER A 10 62.41 4.94 11.21
C SER A 10 61.02 4.49 11.55
N GLU A 11 60.94 3.65 12.56
CA GLU A 11 59.69 3.30 13.25
C GLU A 11 59.05 4.54 13.86
N SER A 12 57.79 4.76 13.55
CA SER A 12 56.95 5.69 14.30
C SER A 12 55.68 4.98 14.76
N THR A 13 55.67 4.71 16.04
CA THR A 13 54.54 4.15 16.79
C THR A 13 53.38 5.14 16.77
N SER A 14 52.34 4.84 16.00
CA SER A 14 51.09 5.61 16.03
C SER A 14 50.05 4.87 16.86
N THR A 15 49.74 5.47 17.99
CA THR A 15 48.68 5.03 18.91
C THR A 15 47.32 5.22 18.23
N GLN A 16 46.68 4.13 17.81
CA GLN A 16 45.28 4.13 17.32
C GLN A 16 44.35 4.29 18.52
N THR A 17 43.76 5.46 18.62
CA THR A 17 42.56 5.66 19.45
C THR A 17 41.36 5.06 18.72
N THR A 18 40.89 3.90 19.15
CA THR A 18 39.68 3.26 18.67
C THR A 18 38.48 4.02 19.20
N LEU A 19 37.86 4.84 18.36
CA LEU A 19 36.54 5.36 18.59
C LEU A 19 35.55 4.20 18.34
N LEU A 20 34.98 3.69 19.42
CA LEU A 20 33.82 2.79 19.38
C LEU A 20 32.65 3.60 18.83
N SER A 21 32.35 3.41 17.53
CA SER A 21 31.09 3.81 16.91
C SER A 21 30.08 2.77 17.33
N GLU A 22 29.23 3.08 18.29
CA GLU A 22 28.01 2.29 18.54
C GLU A 22 27.09 2.44 17.34
N THR A 23 27.17 1.46 16.45
CA THR A 23 26.15 1.26 15.42
C THR A 23 24.95 0.64 16.11
N VAL A 24 23.92 1.45 16.37
CA VAL A 24 22.59 0.93 16.73
C VAL A 24 22.09 0.17 15.50
N SER A 25 22.32 -1.13 15.50
CA SER A 25 21.72 -2.04 14.53
C SER A 25 20.25 -2.22 14.91
N THR A 26 19.36 -1.48 14.25
CA THR A 26 17.92 -1.78 14.27
C THR A 26 17.77 -3.11 13.56
N THR A 27 17.67 -4.19 14.33
CA THR A 27 17.41 -5.53 13.79
C THR A 27 15.92 -5.54 13.42
N GLU A 28 15.62 -5.33 12.14
CA GLU A 28 14.31 -5.67 11.60
C GLU A 28 14.14 -7.18 11.73
N THR A 29 13.37 -7.61 12.72
CA THR A 29 13.04 -9.03 12.88
C THR A 29 11.96 -9.37 11.87
N THR A 30 12.36 -9.74 10.66
CA THR A 30 11.45 -10.34 9.68
C THR A 30 11.13 -11.75 10.16
N THR A 31 9.97 -11.92 10.77
CA THR A 31 9.50 -13.24 11.24
C THR A 31 8.74 -13.89 10.09
N THR A 32 9.34 -14.89 9.45
CA THR A 32 8.62 -15.77 8.52
C THR A 32 7.74 -16.69 9.36
N VAL A 33 6.42 -16.46 9.36
CA VAL A 33 5.49 -17.19 10.22
C VAL A 33 5.04 -18.47 9.50
N ALA A 34 5.56 -19.61 9.95
CA ALA A 34 5.19 -20.93 9.46
C ALA A 34 4.13 -21.65 10.32
N ASN A 35 3.70 -21.06 11.46
CA ASN A 35 2.77 -21.68 12.40
C ASN A 35 1.48 -20.85 12.50
N ALA A 36 0.35 -21.46 12.12
CA ALA A 36 -0.98 -20.83 12.12
C ALA A 36 -1.42 -20.29 13.50
N ASP A 37 -0.94 -20.88 14.58
CA ASP A 37 -1.30 -20.50 15.96
C ASP A 37 -0.28 -19.57 16.62
N ALA A 38 0.78 -19.17 15.91
CA ALA A 38 1.76 -18.23 16.43
C ALA A 38 1.18 -16.82 16.51
N LEU A 39 1.43 -16.11 17.61
CA LEU A 39 1.11 -14.71 17.74
C LEU A 39 1.98 -13.87 16.78
N VAL A 40 1.37 -12.88 16.14
CA VAL A 40 2.04 -12.00 15.20
C VAL A 40 2.50 -10.74 15.96
N GLY A 41 3.78 -10.69 16.33
CA GLY A 41 4.35 -9.60 17.10
C GLY A 41 3.50 -9.22 18.32
N ASP A 42 3.34 -7.94 18.58
CA ASP A 42 2.54 -7.41 19.70
C ASP A 42 1.07 -7.14 19.31
N THR A 43 0.60 -7.66 18.18
CA THR A 43 -0.77 -7.41 17.69
C THR A 43 -1.85 -8.11 18.53
N GLY A 44 -1.47 -9.11 19.32
CA GLY A 44 -2.39 -9.93 20.12
C GLY A 44 -3.19 -10.95 19.30
N LEU A 45 -2.99 -11.03 17.99
CA LEU A 45 -3.65 -11.98 17.09
C LEU A 45 -2.68 -13.03 16.58
N THR A 46 -3.18 -14.22 16.35
CA THR A 46 -2.47 -15.32 15.69
C THR A 46 -2.39 -15.10 14.18
N THR A 47 -1.54 -15.87 13.51
CA THR A 47 -1.44 -15.86 12.05
C THR A 47 -2.78 -16.19 11.39
N SER A 48 -3.51 -17.19 11.90
CA SER A 48 -4.83 -17.57 11.34
C SER A 48 -5.85 -16.44 11.48
N GLU A 49 -5.91 -15.78 12.64
CA GLU A 49 -6.81 -14.65 12.86
C GLU A 49 -6.45 -13.46 11.96
N TRP A 50 -5.14 -13.24 11.73
CA TRP A 50 -4.71 -12.22 10.79
C TRP A 50 -5.06 -12.53 9.34
N LEU A 51 -4.96 -13.78 8.89
CA LEU A 51 -5.36 -14.15 7.52
C LEU A 51 -6.86 -13.92 7.31
N GLU A 52 -7.72 -14.26 8.29
CA GLU A 52 -9.15 -13.98 8.21
C GLU A 52 -9.44 -12.47 8.17
N LYS A 53 -8.81 -11.71 9.07
CA LYS A 53 -8.96 -10.24 9.11
C LYS A 53 -8.43 -9.59 7.84
N ALA A 54 -7.28 -10.03 7.33
CA ALA A 54 -6.67 -9.52 6.12
C ALA A 54 -7.53 -9.80 4.87
N GLN A 55 -8.21 -10.97 4.82
CA GLN A 55 -9.18 -11.27 3.75
C GLN A 55 -10.30 -10.22 3.71
N GLY A 56 -10.92 -9.92 4.85
CA GLY A 56 -11.98 -8.90 4.92
C GLY A 56 -11.49 -7.49 4.57
N LEU A 57 -10.27 -7.13 4.99
CA LEU A 57 -9.66 -5.84 4.64
C LEU A 57 -9.34 -5.75 3.14
N TYR A 58 -8.82 -6.83 2.55
CA TYR A 58 -8.55 -6.90 1.10
C TYR A 58 -9.83 -6.71 0.29
N GLU A 59 -10.91 -7.43 0.62
CA GLU A 59 -12.21 -7.31 -0.07
C GLU A 59 -12.81 -5.91 0.08
N THR A 60 -12.70 -5.33 1.27
CA THR A 60 -13.14 -3.96 1.53
C THR A 60 -12.34 -2.96 0.71
N ALA A 61 -11.01 -3.11 0.65
CA ALA A 61 -10.13 -2.26 -0.14
C ALA A 61 -10.44 -2.35 -1.64
N ALA A 62 -10.62 -3.56 -2.17
CA ALA A 62 -10.96 -3.76 -3.58
C ALA A 62 -12.27 -3.06 -3.94
N LYS A 63 -13.30 -3.22 -3.12
CA LYS A 63 -14.59 -2.56 -3.31
C LYS A 63 -14.47 -1.03 -3.19
N THR A 64 -13.79 -0.55 -2.17
CA THR A 64 -13.63 0.89 -1.91
C THR A 64 -12.84 1.56 -3.03
N MET A 65 -11.69 1.03 -3.41
CA MET A 65 -10.88 1.58 -4.52
C MET A 65 -11.66 1.57 -5.83
N PHE A 66 -12.36 0.49 -6.14
CA PHE A 66 -13.20 0.42 -7.34
C PHE A 66 -14.27 1.51 -7.35
N GLN A 67 -15.00 1.69 -6.25
CA GLN A 67 -16.06 2.67 -6.14
C GLN A 67 -15.56 4.12 -6.26
N TYR A 68 -14.42 4.44 -5.64
CA TYR A 68 -13.87 5.79 -5.61
C TYR A 68 -13.04 6.13 -6.86
N CYS A 69 -12.21 5.19 -7.32
CA CYS A 69 -11.22 5.46 -8.35
C CYS A 69 -11.62 4.97 -9.74
N CYS A 70 -12.51 3.99 -9.86
CA CYS A 70 -12.87 3.39 -11.15
C CYS A 70 -14.28 3.70 -11.61
N THR A 71 -15.21 4.00 -10.69
CA THR A 71 -16.58 4.34 -11.05
C THR A 71 -16.94 5.74 -10.54
N SER A 72 -18.00 6.32 -11.07
CA SER A 72 -18.53 7.60 -10.59
C SER A 72 -19.58 7.43 -9.48
N GLN A 73 -19.73 6.22 -8.91
CA GLN A 73 -20.89 5.88 -8.09
C GLN A 73 -20.86 6.47 -6.68
N MET A 74 -19.68 6.90 -6.20
CA MET A 74 -19.54 7.43 -4.84
C MET A 74 -19.98 8.87 -4.71
N PHE A 75 -20.19 9.58 -5.82
CA PHE A 75 -20.50 11.00 -5.82
C PHE A 75 -21.78 11.29 -6.59
N GLN A 76 -22.53 12.30 -6.16
CA GLN A 76 -23.67 12.83 -6.89
C GLN A 76 -23.23 14.01 -7.75
N TYR A 77 -23.46 13.92 -9.05
CA TYR A 77 -23.01 14.91 -10.01
C TYR A 77 -24.14 15.79 -10.54
N ASP A 78 -23.90 17.09 -10.58
CA ASP A 78 -24.65 18.02 -11.43
C ASP A 78 -23.96 18.10 -12.80
N PHE A 79 -24.44 17.35 -13.77
CA PHE A 79 -23.91 17.34 -15.13
C PHE A 79 -24.17 18.65 -15.93
N SER A 80 -24.95 19.60 -15.38
CA SER A 80 -25.14 20.92 -15.97
C SER A 80 -24.06 21.92 -15.57
N ASP A 81 -23.30 21.63 -14.52
CA ASP A 81 -22.21 22.46 -13.98
C ASP A 81 -20.85 21.73 -14.14
N SER A 82 -20.01 22.25 -15.00
CA SER A 82 -18.72 21.66 -15.36
C SER A 82 -17.61 22.71 -15.29
N ASN A 83 -16.53 22.44 -14.57
CA ASN A 83 -15.35 23.30 -14.51
C ASN A 83 -14.41 23.09 -15.71
N GLN A 84 -14.24 21.83 -16.13
CA GLN A 84 -13.44 21.43 -17.29
C GLN A 84 -13.98 20.14 -17.91
N PRO A 85 -13.54 19.72 -19.10
CA PRO A 85 -14.06 18.53 -19.76
C PRO A 85 -14.06 17.30 -18.84
N ASN A 86 -15.22 16.67 -18.66
CA ASN A 86 -15.50 15.50 -17.83
C ASN A 86 -15.42 15.72 -16.32
N TYR A 87 -15.15 16.93 -15.83
CA TYR A 87 -15.24 17.26 -14.40
C TYR A 87 -16.53 18.02 -14.13
N TYR A 88 -17.41 17.39 -13.38
CA TYR A 88 -18.73 17.90 -13.05
C TYR A 88 -18.83 18.17 -11.56
N HIS A 89 -19.67 19.14 -11.20
CA HIS A 89 -19.89 19.54 -9.82
C HIS A 89 -20.44 18.36 -9.00
N ILE A 90 -19.76 18.03 -7.89
CA ILE A 90 -20.21 17.08 -6.89
C ILE A 90 -21.09 17.80 -5.91
N THR A 91 -22.33 17.33 -5.68
CA THR A 91 -23.36 18.05 -4.91
C THR A 91 -23.51 17.60 -3.47
N ASP A 92 -22.91 16.49 -3.10
CA ASP A 92 -22.98 15.87 -1.78
C ASP A 92 -21.76 16.15 -0.89
N TYR A 93 -20.73 16.80 -1.42
CA TYR A 93 -19.54 17.23 -0.69
C TYR A 93 -19.05 18.60 -1.17
N ASP A 94 -18.51 19.39 -0.25
CA ASP A 94 -17.95 20.72 -0.55
C ASP A 94 -16.42 20.69 -0.73
N THR A 95 -15.72 19.72 -0.12
CA THR A 95 -14.26 19.63 -0.13
C THR A 95 -13.76 18.24 -0.48
N ILE A 96 -12.52 18.17 -1.03
CA ILE A 96 -11.82 16.88 -1.25
C ILE A 96 -11.67 16.14 0.08
N ALA A 97 -11.34 16.83 1.15
CA ALA A 97 -11.12 16.22 2.45
C ALA A 97 -12.36 15.46 2.94
N ASP A 98 -13.54 16.10 2.88
CA ASP A 98 -14.80 15.47 3.31
C ASP A 98 -15.19 14.31 2.39
N ALA A 99 -15.04 14.51 1.08
CA ALA A 99 -15.38 13.51 0.06
C ALA A 99 -14.51 12.23 0.15
N THR A 100 -13.27 12.36 0.60
CA THR A 100 -12.30 11.26 0.64
C THR A 100 -12.08 10.66 2.02
N GLU A 101 -12.66 11.23 3.08
CA GLU A 101 -12.50 10.72 4.45
C GLU A 101 -12.89 9.23 4.57
N PRO A 102 -14.04 8.75 4.02
CA PRO A 102 -14.39 7.33 4.11
C PRO A 102 -13.42 6.40 3.34
N TYR A 103 -12.75 6.90 2.30
CA TYR A 103 -11.69 6.16 1.61
C TYR A 103 -10.50 5.95 2.54
N TYR A 104 -10.10 6.96 3.27
CA TYR A 104 -8.98 6.91 4.22
C TYR A 104 -9.31 6.23 5.56
N GLU A 105 -10.55 5.82 5.79
CA GLU A 105 -10.85 4.83 6.83
C GLU A 105 -10.31 3.44 6.48
N VAL A 106 -10.19 3.13 5.18
CA VAL A 106 -9.70 1.85 4.65
C VAL A 106 -8.23 1.91 4.28
N PHE A 107 -7.81 2.97 3.59
CA PHE A 107 -6.46 3.12 3.05
C PHE A 107 -5.59 4.04 3.91
N SER A 108 -4.29 3.73 4.01
CA SER A 108 -3.34 4.60 4.68
C SER A 108 -3.09 5.86 3.86
N ARG A 109 -3.00 7.00 4.54
CA ARG A 109 -2.60 8.25 3.87
C ARG A 109 -1.12 8.24 3.46
N LYS A 110 -0.32 7.35 4.06
CA LYS A 110 1.09 7.17 3.73
C LYS A 110 1.31 6.87 2.25
N SER A 111 0.55 5.93 1.70
CA SER A 111 0.73 5.45 0.32
C SER A 111 -0.36 5.92 -0.66
N HIS A 112 -1.50 6.37 -0.15
CA HIS A 112 -2.68 6.68 -0.95
C HIS A 112 -3.07 8.17 -0.98
N SER A 113 -2.25 9.07 -0.41
CA SER A 113 -2.57 10.51 -0.35
C SER A 113 -2.73 11.18 -1.71
N GLY A 114 -2.17 10.62 -2.78
CA GLY A 114 -2.25 11.13 -4.15
C GLY A 114 -3.33 10.50 -5.04
N ASP A 115 -4.11 9.54 -4.53
CA ASP A 115 -5.06 8.77 -5.35
C ASP A 115 -6.14 9.64 -6.01
N PHE A 116 -6.43 10.79 -5.43
CA PHE A 116 -7.45 11.73 -5.91
C PHE A 116 -6.92 12.93 -6.69
N ASP A 117 -5.60 13.09 -6.85
CA ASP A 117 -4.99 14.26 -7.49
C ASP A 117 -5.49 14.51 -8.93
N SER A 118 -5.83 13.45 -9.64
CA SER A 118 -6.39 13.52 -11.00
C SER A 118 -7.88 13.24 -11.07
N LEU A 119 -8.54 12.98 -9.95
CA LEU A 119 -9.96 12.61 -9.91
C LEU A 119 -10.85 13.71 -9.37
N LEU A 120 -10.34 14.52 -8.45
CA LEU A 120 -11.07 15.57 -7.78
C LEU A 120 -10.39 16.92 -7.94
N LEU A 121 -11.17 18.00 -7.98
CA LEU A 121 -10.71 19.37 -8.12
C LEU A 121 -11.59 20.32 -7.29
N GLU A 122 -10.99 21.14 -6.46
CA GLU A 122 -11.65 22.26 -5.82
C GLU A 122 -11.45 23.54 -6.63
N ALA A 123 -12.54 24.18 -7.02
CA ALA A 123 -12.52 25.45 -7.75
C ALA A 123 -13.75 26.29 -7.43
N ASP A 124 -13.56 27.60 -7.26
CA ASP A 124 -14.61 28.59 -7.02
C ASP A 124 -15.54 28.23 -5.85
N GLY A 125 -15.00 27.56 -4.82
CA GLY A 125 -15.74 27.12 -3.63
C GLY A 125 -16.66 25.93 -3.87
N LYS A 126 -16.41 25.15 -4.92
CA LYS A 126 -17.12 23.92 -5.26
C LYS A 126 -16.14 22.77 -5.46
N LEU A 127 -16.63 21.57 -5.26
CA LEU A 127 -15.93 20.32 -5.57
C LEU A 127 -16.37 19.79 -6.93
N TYR A 128 -15.42 19.45 -7.79
CA TYR A 128 -15.64 18.82 -9.08
C TYR A 128 -14.95 17.47 -9.13
N GLY A 129 -15.58 16.50 -9.76
CA GLY A 129 -15.03 15.15 -9.93
C GLY A 129 -15.02 14.71 -11.38
N LEU A 130 -14.00 13.94 -11.74
CA LEU A 130 -13.88 13.30 -13.06
C LEU A 130 -14.93 12.20 -13.17
N ALA A 131 -16.03 12.49 -13.84
CA ALA A 131 -17.12 11.53 -14.05
C ALA A 131 -16.76 10.49 -15.11
N GLY A 132 -17.33 9.30 -14.98
CA GLY A 132 -17.19 8.18 -15.91
C GLY A 132 -16.53 6.95 -15.31
N ASP A 133 -16.91 5.79 -15.86
CA ASP A 133 -16.36 4.50 -15.46
C ASP A 133 -15.06 4.22 -16.23
N ARG A 134 -14.05 3.69 -15.53
CA ARG A 134 -12.71 3.41 -16.09
C ARG A 134 -12.51 1.96 -16.48
N GLY A 135 -13.59 1.18 -16.41
CA GLY A 135 -13.59 -0.24 -16.74
C GLY A 135 -13.10 -1.12 -15.60
N SER A 136 -13.23 -2.42 -15.82
CA SER A 136 -12.75 -3.47 -14.90
C SER A 136 -12.35 -4.71 -15.70
N ASP A 137 -11.52 -5.57 -15.11
CA ASP A 137 -11.20 -6.87 -15.69
C ASP A 137 -12.36 -7.84 -15.42
N ILE A 138 -13.16 -8.10 -16.45
CA ILE A 138 -14.33 -9.00 -16.38
C ILE A 138 -13.94 -10.47 -16.14
N THR A 139 -12.68 -10.83 -16.30
CA THR A 139 -12.19 -12.20 -16.07
C THR A 139 -11.86 -12.46 -14.60
N TYR A 140 -11.74 -11.42 -13.78
CA TYR A 140 -11.51 -11.55 -12.34
C TYR A 140 -12.67 -12.27 -11.64
N GLN A 141 -12.32 -13.30 -10.84
CA GLN A 141 -13.30 -14.13 -10.14
C GLN A 141 -13.22 -14.01 -8.62
N GLY A 142 -12.08 -13.59 -8.10
CA GLY A 142 -11.92 -13.42 -6.66
C GLY A 142 -10.47 -13.44 -6.21
N ALA A 143 -10.28 -13.17 -4.93
CA ALA A 143 -9.00 -13.18 -4.25
C ALA A 143 -9.07 -13.99 -2.96
N THR A 144 -7.98 -14.68 -2.62
CA THR A 144 -7.81 -15.37 -1.35
C THR A 144 -6.48 -14.98 -0.73
N VAL A 145 -6.51 -14.45 0.48
CA VAL A 145 -5.30 -14.18 1.26
C VAL A 145 -4.76 -15.51 1.77
N THR A 146 -3.55 -15.88 1.35
CA THR A 146 -3.02 -17.24 1.54
C THR A 146 -1.92 -17.34 2.58
N ALA A 147 -1.14 -16.27 2.78
CA ALA A 147 -0.04 -16.28 3.73
C ALA A 147 0.24 -14.88 4.30
N LEU A 148 0.73 -14.82 5.53
CA LEU A 148 1.44 -13.68 6.10
C LEU A 148 2.93 -13.86 5.77
N GLU A 149 3.48 -12.97 4.94
CA GLU A 149 4.87 -13.04 4.49
C GLU A 149 5.84 -12.42 5.49
N SER A 150 5.45 -11.27 6.05
CA SER A 150 6.27 -10.55 7.01
C SER A 150 5.42 -9.72 7.97
N ALA A 151 5.97 -9.48 9.16
CA ALA A 151 5.38 -8.65 10.19
C ALA A 151 6.46 -7.79 10.86
N THR A 152 6.20 -6.50 10.98
CA THR A 152 6.95 -5.53 11.79
C THR A 152 6.01 -4.91 12.83
N GLU A 153 6.48 -3.93 13.59
CA GLU A 153 5.64 -3.22 14.57
C GLU A 153 4.48 -2.46 13.91
N ASP A 154 4.69 -1.97 12.70
CA ASP A 154 3.76 -1.07 12.00
C ASP A 154 3.31 -1.57 10.62
N THR A 155 3.84 -2.69 10.14
CA THR A 155 3.55 -3.19 8.79
C THR A 155 3.37 -4.71 8.78
N LEU A 156 2.31 -5.17 8.13
CA LEU A 156 2.06 -6.59 7.84
C LEU A 156 1.93 -6.77 6.33
N THR A 157 2.66 -7.75 5.77
CA THR A 157 2.60 -8.05 4.32
C THR A 157 2.03 -9.44 4.10
N PHE A 158 1.12 -9.56 3.15
CA PHE A 158 0.38 -10.78 2.85
C PHE A 158 0.51 -11.17 1.39
N THR A 159 0.53 -12.47 1.12
CA THR A 159 0.31 -13.03 -0.23
C THR A 159 -1.18 -13.18 -0.50
N VAL A 160 -1.59 -12.80 -1.69
CA VAL A 160 -2.95 -12.97 -2.23
C VAL A 160 -2.91 -13.81 -3.49
N ALA A 161 -3.75 -14.83 -3.55
CA ALA A 161 -4.01 -15.60 -4.76
C ALA A 161 -5.23 -14.99 -5.48
N LEU A 162 -5.00 -14.44 -6.67
CA LEU A 162 -6.01 -13.84 -7.54
C LEU A 162 -6.46 -14.87 -8.58
N THR A 163 -7.75 -15.09 -8.72
CA THR A 163 -8.32 -16.05 -9.65
C THR A 163 -8.98 -15.34 -10.82
N TYR A 164 -8.66 -15.78 -12.03
CA TYR A 164 -9.21 -15.27 -13.30
C TYR A 164 -9.70 -16.41 -14.16
N THR A 165 -10.79 -16.20 -14.90
CA THR A 165 -11.22 -17.12 -15.95
C THR A 165 -10.74 -16.63 -17.32
N GLY A 166 -10.49 -17.56 -18.24
CA GLY A 166 -10.25 -17.20 -19.64
C GLY A 166 -11.46 -16.52 -20.27
N THR A 167 -11.25 -15.78 -21.34
CA THR A 167 -12.31 -15.05 -22.06
C THR A 167 -13.36 -15.98 -22.67
N ASP A 168 -13.04 -17.25 -22.87
CA ASP A 168 -13.93 -18.33 -23.28
C ASP A 168 -14.67 -19.01 -22.11
N GLY A 169 -14.27 -18.68 -20.86
CA GLY A 169 -14.87 -19.20 -19.63
C GLY A 169 -14.45 -20.63 -19.25
N GLU A 170 -13.54 -21.25 -20.01
CA GLU A 170 -13.18 -22.66 -19.79
C GLU A 170 -11.93 -22.82 -18.89
N ASP A 171 -10.96 -21.91 -18.99
CA ASP A 171 -9.71 -21.98 -18.23
C ASP A 171 -9.73 -21.05 -17.02
N THR A 172 -9.29 -21.57 -15.88
CA THR A 172 -9.06 -20.78 -14.66
C THR A 172 -7.56 -20.65 -14.41
N THR A 173 -7.10 -19.42 -14.20
CA THR A 173 -5.71 -19.13 -13.86
C THR A 173 -5.63 -18.46 -12.49
N THR A 174 -4.56 -18.76 -11.74
CA THR A 174 -4.27 -18.11 -10.47
C THR A 174 -2.96 -17.35 -10.58
N LYS A 175 -2.97 -16.09 -10.15
CA LYS A 175 -1.77 -15.24 -10.03
C LYS A 175 -1.57 -14.90 -8.56
N ASN A 176 -0.34 -14.92 -8.09
CA ASN A 176 -0.02 -14.40 -6.77
C ASN A 176 0.33 -12.92 -6.87
N ASP A 177 -0.19 -12.15 -5.93
CA ASP A 177 0.13 -10.75 -5.70
C ASP A 177 0.37 -10.57 -4.19
N SER A 178 0.78 -9.38 -3.79
CA SER A 178 0.96 -9.03 -2.40
C SER A 178 0.23 -7.75 -2.04
N PHE A 179 -0.22 -7.63 -0.81
CA PHE A 179 -0.67 -6.36 -0.25
C PHE A 179 -0.15 -6.20 1.19
N SER A 180 -0.12 -4.98 1.66
CA SER A 180 0.31 -4.71 3.02
C SER A 180 -0.71 -3.89 3.80
N LEU A 181 -0.66 -4.07 5.12
CA LEU A 181 -1.33 -3.21 6.09
C LEU A 181 -0.29 -2.35 6.79
N TYR A 182 -0.65 -1.12 7.09
CA TYR A 182 0.14 -0.19 7.87
C TYR A 182 -0.65 0.28 9.10
N LEU A 183 0.01 0.35 10.25
CA LEU A 183 -0.58 0.83 11.49
C LEU A 183 -0.53 2.36 11.53
N GLU A 184 -1.62 3.01 11.16
CA GLU A 184 -1.77 4.46 11.15
C GLU A 184 -2.70 4.88 12.29
N ASP A 185 -2.20 5.70 13.23
CA ASP A 185 -2.94 6.20 14.38
C ASP A 185 -3.63 5.10 15.22
N GLY A 186 -2.97 3.94 15.35
CA GLY A 186 -3.47 2.80 16.10
C GLY A 186 -4.48 1.92 15.35
N VAL A 187 -4.72 2.18 14.07
CA VAL A 187 -5.63 1.42 13.21
C VAL A 187 -4.85 0.79 12.04
N TRP A 188 -5.07 -0.49 11.82
CA TRP A 188 -4.50 -1.18 10.66
C TRP A 188 -5.29 -0.84 9.40
N LYS A 189 -4.64 -0.17 8.45
CA LYS A 189 -5.18 0.27 7.16
C LYS A 189 -4.42 -0.37 6.02
N VAL A 190 -5.06 -0.50 4.86
CA VAL A 190 -4.41 -1.01 3.65
C VAL A 190 -3.41 0.03 3.13
N ASP A 191 -2.16 -0.39 2.90
CA ASP A 191 -1.07 0.50 2.52
C ASP A 191 -0.59 0.24 1.09
N THR A 192 -0.07 -0.95 0.80
CA THR A 192 0.23 -1.34 -0.58
C THR A 192 -0.92 -2.18 -1.11
N PHE A 193 -1.50 -1.75 -2.22
CA PHE A 193 -2.65 -2.44 -2.81
C PHE A 193 -2.71 -2.20 -4.33
N THR A 194 -2.99 -3.26 -5.08
CA THR A 194 -3.29 -3.19 -6.51
C THR A 194 -4.71 -3.69 -6.74
N LEU A 195 -5.53 -2.89 -7.41
CA LEU A 195 -6.88 -3.29 -7.75
C LEU A 195 -6.83 -4.45 -8.76
N PRO A 196 -7.46 -5.61 -8.47
CA PRO A 196 -7.33 -6.80 -9.32
C PRO A 196 -8.25 -6.80 -10.57
N TYR A 197 -9.15 -5.81 -10.71
CA TYR A 197 -10.14 -5.75 -11.79
C TYR A 197 -10.43 -4.35 -12.30
#